data_b255c51b69c17ce0e2d6474c2b4c38e9
#
_entry.id   b255c51b69c17ce0e2d6474c2b4c38e9
#
_cell.length_a   1.000
_cell.length_b   1.000
_cell.length_c   1.000
_cell.angle_alpha   90.00
_cell.angle_beta   90.00
_cell.angle_gamma   90.00
#
_symmetry.space_group_name_H-M   'P 1'
#
loop_
_entity.id
_entity.type
_entity.pdbx_description
1 polymer ?
#
loop_
_entity_poly.entity_id
_entity_poly.type
_entity_poly.pdbx_seq_one_letter_code
_entity_poly.pdbx_strand_id
1 'polypeptide(L)'
;MSAILPNGSIFEIATAYSVPKPFSAITNAKPPEVTSAAHGFDDGDVLVVTSGWTRLNDKVVRVVDSDTDSYSLEGIDTTKTAVYTAGSGVGSVRSADTWVQISQITDNNSSGGEQQFATFGFLEESDDRQLPTTKNPITLTLTVADDDSLPFFAAVEAADDDREPRVLRLKLPNGAVIYYNAYVSITPTPTLTRNNVMARVITLSLASRPTRYKAA
;
A
#
# COMPACT_ATOMS: atom_id res chain seq x y z
N MET A 1 -15.63 -11.57 -20.49
CA MET A 1 -15.26 -11.14 -19.12
C MET A 1 -15.02 -12.41 -18.32
N SER A 2 -13.84 -12.64 -17.81
CA SER A 2 -13.59 -13.76 -16.89
C SER A 2 -13.71 -13.22 -15.46
N ALA A 3 -14.75 -13.62 -14.73
CA ALA A 3 -14.80 -13.45 -13.29
C ALA A 3 -13.73 -14.36 -12.66
N ILE A 4 -12.99 -13.86 -11.67
CA ILE A 4 -11.95 -14.61 -10.99
C ILE A 4 -12.40 -14.78 -9.53
N LEU A 5 -12.39 -16.04 -9.07
CA LEU A 5 -12.66 -16.33 -7.66
C LEU A 5 -11.42 -15.97 -6.82
N PRO A 6 -11.59 -15.46 -5.58
CA PRO A 6 -10.50 -15.05 -4.72
C PRO A 6 -9.73 -16.23 -4.10
N ASN A 7 -10.21 -17.44 -4.28
CA ASN A 7 -9.62 -18.66 -3.69
C ASN A 7 -8.17 -18.84 -4.16
N GLY A 8 -7.25 -19.03 -3.22
CA GLY A 8 -5.82 -19.10 -3.50
C GLY A 8 -5.11 -17.71 -3.51
N SER A 9 -5.81 -16.64 -3.11
CA SER A 9 -5.16 -15.37 -2.83
C SER A 9 -4.29 -15.47 -1.56
N ILE A 10 -3.12 -14.82 -1.59
CA ILE A 10 -2.14 -14.86 -0.51
C ILE A 10 -1.89 -13.43 -0.01
N PHE A 11 -2.14 -13.18 1.26
CA PHE A 11 -1.72 -11.97 1.96
C PHE A 11 -0.38 -12.19 2.64
N GLU A 12 0.53 -11.23 2.51
CA GLU A 12 1.83 -11.25 3.17
C GLU A 12 2.12 -9.86 3.77
N ILE A 13 2.80 -9.85 4.91
CA ILE A 13 3.29 -8.66 5.60
C ILE A 13 4.82 -8.63 5.55
N ALA A 14 5.40 -7.47 5.30
CA ALA A 14 6.84 -7.28 5.35
C ALA A 14 7.31 -7.15 6.80
N THR A 15 8.36 -7.90 7.17
CA THR A 15 8.94 -7.93 8.53
C THR A 15 10.34 -7.35 8.61
N ALA A 16 11.04 -7.22 7.48
CA ALA A 16 12.34 -6.60 7.42
C ALA A 16 12.43 -5.62 6.24
N TYR A 17 13.18 -4.55 6.45
CA TYR A 17 13.42 -3.49 5.47
C TYR A 17 14.91 -3.19 5.38
N SER A 18 15.37 -2.80 4.19
CA SER A 18 16.70 -2.26 4.02
C SER A 18 16.88 -0.91 4.74
N VAL A 19 18.12 -0.52 4.97
CA VAL A 19 18.45 0.85 5.38
C VAL A 19 17.98 1.82 4.28
N PRO A 20 17.33 2.95 4.64
CA PRO A 20 16.89 3.93 3.66
C PRO A 20 18.04 4.43 2.80
N LYS A 21 17.87 4.41 1.48
CA LYS A 21 18.83 4.91 0.48
C LYS A 21 18.30 6.22 -0.11
N PRO A 22 19.06 7.32 -0.04
CA PRO A 22 18.66 8.57 -0.61
C PRO A 22 18.72 8.55 -2.14
N PHE A 23 17.84 9.31 -2.77
CA PHE A 23 17.93 9.61 -4.18
C PHE A 23 18.01 11.12 -4.42
N SER A 24 18.84 11.50 -5.38
CA SER A 24 19.17 12.91 -5.65
C SER A 24 18.28 13.55 -6.70
N ALA A 25 17.63 12.76 -7.54
CA ALA A 25 16.75 13.23 -8.58
C ALA A 25 15.65 12.21 -8.91
N ILE A 26 14.52 12.72 -9.39
CA ILE A 26 13.44 11.93 -9.98
C ILE A 26 12.85 12.72 -11.16
N THR A 27 12.62 12.05 -12.28
CA THR A 27 12.11 12.67 -13.49
C THR A 27 10.59 12.81 -13.49
N ASN A 28 10.08 13.78 -14.26
CA ASN A 28 8.65 13.90 -14.56
C ASN A 28 8.32 13.07 -15.82
N ALA A 29 8.24 11.76 -15.69
CA ALA A 29 8.08 10.80 -16.78
C ALA A 29 7.08 9.69 -16.43
N LYS A 30 6.92 8.72 -17.34
CA LYS A 30 6.09 7.53 -17.18
C LYS A 30 6.78 6.31 -17.82
N PRO A 31 7.40 5.43 -17.02
CA PRO A 31 7.69 5.55 -15.59
C PRO A 31 8.70 6.68 -15.30
N PRO A 32 8.73 7.24 -14.08
CA PRO A 32 9.77 8.15 -13.67
C PRO A 32 11.05 7.39 -13.35
N GLU A 33 12.17 7.93 -13.81
CA GLU A 33 13.50 7.46 -13.47
C GLU A 33 14.01 8.18 -12.21
N VAL A 34 14.60 7.41 -11.31
CA VAL A 34 15.18 7.85 -10.04
C VAL A 34 16.69 7.72 -10.12
N THR A 35 17.41 8.77 -9.73
CA THR A 35 18.88 8.74 -9.64
C THR A 35 19.30 8.53 -8.18
N SER A 36 19.99 7.41 -7.92
CA SER A 36 20.46 7.02 -6.58
C SER A 36 21.74 6.20 -6.72
N ALA A 37 22.88 6.79 -6.34
CA ALA A 37 24.19 6.17 -6.51
C ALA A 37 24.31 4.86 -5.72
N ALA A 38 24.79 3.82 -6.41
CA ALA A 38 25.08 2.49 -5.84
C ALA A 38 23.92 1.93 -5.00
N HIS A 39 22.69 2.08 -5.50
CA HIS A 39 21.48 1.71 -4.74
C HIS A 39 21.35 0.20 -4.52
N GLY A 40 21.85 -0.67 -5.43
CA GLY A 40 21.86 -2.13 -5.31
C GLY A 40 20.46 -2.75 -5.21
N PHE A 41 19.46 -2.13 -5.85
CA PHE A 41 18.15 -2.73 -6.05
C PHE A 41 18.12 -3.45 -7.40
N ASP A 42 17.36 -4.55 -7.47
CA ASP A 42 17.14 -5.31 -8.68
C ASP A 42 15.71 -5.11 -9.21
N ASP A 43 15.49 -5.43 -10.49
CA ASP A 43 14.16 -5.42 -11.09
C ASP A 43 13.21 -6.32 -10.32
N GLY A 44 12.04 -5.80 -9.96
CA GLY A 44 11.05 -6.51 -9.17
C GLY A 44 11.11 -6.21 -7.67
N ASP A 45 12.16 -5.56 -7.17
CA ASP A 45 12.24 -5.14 -5.77
C ASP A 45 11.09 -4.21 -5.39
N VAL A 46 10.61 -4.37 -4.16
CA VAL A 46 9.46 -3.63 -3.63
C VAL A 46 9.96 -2.53 -2.71
N LEU A 47 9.75 -1.29 -3.10
CA LEU A 47 10.23 -0.11 -2.38
C LEU A 47 9.10 0.67 -1.74
N VAL A 48 9.35 1.18 -0.53
CA VAL A 48 8.57 2.26 0.09
C VAL A 48 9.30 3.57 -0.20
N VAL A 49 8.58 4.51 -0.78
CA VAL A 49 9.14 5.81 -1.17
C VAL A 49 8.81 6.87 -0.12
N THR A 50 9.83 7.56 0.36
CA THR A 50 9.70 8.84 1.07
C THR A 50 10.10 9.94 0.11
N SER A 51 9.20 10.86 -0.22
CA SER A 51 9.42 11.87 -1.25
C SER A 51 8.81 13.22 -0.86
N GLY A 52 9.42 14.29 -1.33
CA GLY A 52 8.83 15.63 -1.26
C GLY A 52 7.52 15.78 -2.06
N TRP A 53 7.23 14.86 -2.98
CA TRP A 53 5.93 14.82 -3.66
C TRP A 53 4.90 14.06 -2.82
N THR A 54 3.94 14.75 -2.26
CA THR A 54 2.89 14.20 -1.38
C THR A 54 2.17 12.97 -1.97
N ARG A 55 1.98 12.91 -3.29
CA ARG A 55 1.30 11.75 -3.92
C ARG A 55 2.20 10.54 -4.12
N LEU A 56 3.51 10.71 -4.02
CA LEU A 56 4.50 9.63 -4.10
C LEU A 56 4.96 9.18 -2.71
N ASN A 57 4.86 10.08 -1.72
CA ASN A 57 5.23 9.77 -0.34
C ASN A 57 4.42 8.61 0.22
N ASP A 58 5.07 7.73 0.99
CA ASP A 58 4.54 6.50 1.59
C ASP A 58 3.97 5.48 0.59
N LYS A 59 4.21 5.69 -0.71
CA LYS A 59 3.74 4.78 -1.74
C LYS A 59 4.67 3.57 -1.86
N VAL A 60 4.04 2.40 -2.06
CA VAL A 60 4.76 1.16 -2.37
C VAL A 60 4.82 1.00 -3.88
N VAL A 61 6.03 0.83 -4.40
CA VAL A 61 6.30 0.73 -5.83
C VAL A 61 7.24 -0.43 -6.12
N ARG A 62 7.25 -0.90 -7.36
CA ARG A 62 8.19 -1.92 -7.83
C ARG A 62 9.24 -1.28 -8.71
N VAL A 63 10.46 -1.77 -8.60
CA VAL A 63 11.61 -1.37 -9.44
C VAL A 63 11.49 -2.00 -10.81
N VAL A 64 11.86 -1.26 -11.83
CA VAL A 64 12.03 -1.72 -13.21
C VAL A 64 13.14 -0.91 -13.88
N ASP A 65 13.78 -1.47 -14.90
CA ASP A 65 14.92 -0.86 -15.62
C ASP A 65 16.02 -0.41 -14.65
N SER A 66 16.45 -1.33 -13.77
CA SER A 66 17.48 -1.08 -12.78
C SER A 66 18.87 -1.09 -13.42
N ASP A 67 19.68 -0.05 -13.13
CA ASP A 67 21.09 0.08 -13.46
C ASP A 67 21.86 0.41 -12.16
N THR A 68 23.16 0.62 -12.22
CA THR A 68 24.03 0.84 -11.06
C THR A 68 23.63 2.07 -10.23
N ASP A 69 23.27 3.16 -10.89
CA ASP A 69 23.01 4.47 -10.27
C ASP A 69 21.61 5.03 -10.59
N SER A 70 20.76 4.27 -11.27
CA SER A 70 19.40 4.66 -11.59
C SER A 70 18.44 3.48 -11.68
N TYR A 71 17.16 3.74 -11.47
CA TYR A 71 16.06 2.79 -11.65
C TYR A 71 14.75 3.52 -11.92
N SER A 72 13.79 2.83 -12.49
CA SER A 72 12.46 3.37 -12.75
C SER A 72 11.41 2.84 -11.77
N LEU A 73 10.39 3.67 -11.46
CA LEU A 73 9.26 3.27 -10.61
C LEU A 73 8.12 2.75 -11.49
N GLU A 74 7.94 1.44 -11.52
CA GLU A 74 6.96 0.78 -12.37
C GLU A 74 5.53 1.28 -12.13
N GLY A 75 4.81 1.56 -13.22
CA GLY A 75 3.39 1.93 -13.17
C GLY A 75 3.08 3.31 -12.60
N ILE A 76 4.09 4.09 -12.26
CA ILE A 76 3.94 5.46 -11.77
C ILE A 76 3.96 6.45 -12.95
N ASP A 77 3.15 7.49 -12.85
CA ASP A 77 3.08 8.59 -13.83
C ASP A 77 3.23 9.92 -13.10
N THR A 78 4.36 10.59 -13.33
CA THR A 78 4.71 11.88 -12.73
C THR A 78 4.71 13.02 -13.74
N THR A 79 4.16 12.83 -14.94
CA THR A 79 4.15 13.83 -16.02
C THR A 79 3.35 15.09 -15.69
N LYS A 80 2.42 15.03 -14.72
CA LYS A 80 1.62 16.19 -14.29
C LYS A 80 2.41 17.09 -13.34
N THR A 81 3.16 18.04 -13.87
CA THR A 81 4.03 18.95 -13.09
C THR A 81 3.28 19.83 -12.08
N ALA A 82 1.99 20.10 -12.27
CA ALA A 82 1.15 20.78 -11.29
C ALA A 82 0.97 19.99 -9.99
N VAL A 83 1.19 18.66 -10.03
CA VAL A 83 1.10 17.76 -8.87
C VAL A 83 2.49 17.29 -8.42
N TYR A 84 3.37 17.09 -9.39
CA TYR A 84 4.75 16.64 -9.22
C TYR A 84 5.70 17.75 -9.65
N THR A 85 5.87 18.75 -8.78
CA THR A 85 6.70 19.92 -9.08
C THR A 85 8.14 19.49 -9.36
N ALA A 86 8.67 19.90 -10.51
CA ALA A 86 10.02 19.54 -10.92
C ALA A 86 11.06 19.91 -9.85
N GLY A 87 12.00 18.99 -9.57
CA GLY A 87 13.07 19.19 -8.59
C GLY A 87 12.68 19.05 -7.12
N SER A 88 11.38 18.97 -6.77
CA SER A 88 10.94 18.85 -5.36
C SER A 88 10.61 17.41 -4.93
N GLY A 89 10.81 16.42 -5.81
CA GLY A 89 10.47 15.03 -5.55
C GLY A 89 11.55 14.19 -4.85
N VAL A 90 12.70 14.78 -4.52
CA VAL A 90 13.82 14.08 -3.88
C VAL A 90 13.44 13.48 -2.51
N GLY A 91 14.15 12.45 -2.10
CA GLY A 91 13.86 11.77 -0.85
C GLY A 91 14.69 10.52 -0.63
N SER A 92 14.08 9.47 -0.12
CA SER A 92 14.72 8.18 0.11
C SER A 92 13.77 7.02 -0.17
N VAL A 93 14.33 5.85 -0.36
CA VAL A 93 13.58 4.59 -0.50
C VAL A 93 14.17 3.53 0.42
N ARG A 94 13.33 2.59 0.84
CA ARG A 94 13.75 1.35 1.52
C ARG A 94 13.05 0.17 0.87
N SER A 95 13.77 -0.94 0.67
CA SER A 95 13.18 -2.18 0.17
C SER A 95 12.49 -2.96 1.29
N ALA A 96 11.45 -3.68 0.93
CA ALA A 96 10.80 -4.66 1.79
C ALA A 96 11.36 -6.05 1.45
N ASP A 97 12.24 -6.59 2.33
CA ASP A 97 13.10 -7.71 2.00
C ASP A 97 12.52 -9.06 2.45
N THR A 98 11.91 -9.11 3.63
CA THR A 98 11.38 -10.35 4.22
C THR A 98 9.87 -10.30 4.36
N TRP A 99 9.21 -11.37 3.97
CA TRP A 99 7.76 -11.47 3.93
C TRP A 99 7.28 -12.66 4.74
N VAL A 100 6.22 -12.44 5.52
CA VAL A 100 5.52 -13.50 6.25
C VAL A 100 4.09 -13.56 5.77
N GLN A 101 3.60 -14.76 5.43
CA GLN A 101 2.23 -14.95 4.98
C GLN A 101 1.26 -14.84 6.16
N ILE A 102 0.23 -14.00 6.03
CA ILE A 102 -0.95 -14.01 6.89
C ILE A 102 -1.83 -15.15 6.40
N SER A 103 -1.88 -16.23 7.17
CA SER A 103 -2.64 -17.44 6.83
C SER A 103 -3.96 -17.51 7.59
N GLN A 104 -4.79 -18.50 7.27
CA GLN A 104 -6.09 -18.77 7.91
C GLN A 104 -7.05 -17.57 7.87
N ILE A 105 -7.00 -16.78 6.81
CA ILE A 105 -7.93 -15.68 6.58
C ILE A 105 -9.30 -16.28 6.19
N THR A 106 -10.31 -15.95 6.96
CA THR A 106 -11.70 -16.42 6.71
C THR A 106 -12.51 -15.38 5.96
N ASP A 107 -12.19 -14.09 6.11
CA ASP A 107 -12.88 -12.99 5.44
C ASP A 107 -11.95 -11.81 5.22
N ASN A 108 -12.21 -11.05 4.14
CA ASN A 108 -11.53 -9.80 3.83
C ASN A 108 -12.55 -8.78 3.35
N ASN A 109 -12.64 -7.67 4.06
CA ASN A 109 -13.51 -6.55 3.71
C ASN A 109 -12.71 -5.27 3.53
N SER A 110 -13.20 -4.36 2.66
CA SER A 110 -12.60 -3.05 2.46
C SER A 110 -13.67 -1.96 2.56
N SER A 111 -13.32 -0.85 3.18
CA SER A 111 -14.18 0.32 3.33
C SER A 111 -13.40 1.59 3.09
N GLY A 112 -14.11 2.69 2.81
CA GLY A 112 -13.49 3.99 2.55
C GLY A 112 -13.09 4.20 1.09
N GLY A 113 -12.38 5.29 0.84
CA GLY A 113 -11.97 5.70 -0.51
C GLY A 113 -13.03 6.50 -1.28
N GLU A 114 -14.22 6.70 -0.71
CA GLU A 114 -15.29 7.47 -1.31
C GLU A 114 -14.91 8.94 -1.44
N GLN A 115 -15.29 9.54 -2.56
CA GLN A 115 -15.13 10.97 -2.80
C GLN A 115 -16.15 11.76 -1.98
N GLN A 116 -15.68 12.72 -1.18
CA GLN A 116 -16.52 13.69 -0.49
C GLN A 116 -16.79 14.89 -1.38
N PHE A 117 -17.97 15.50 -1.23
CA PHE A 117 -18.41 16.67 -1.98
C PHE A 117 -18.84 17.78 -1.02
N ALA A 118 -18.47 19.00 -1.36
CA ALA A 118 -19.06 20.20 -0.78
C ALA A 118 -20.21 20.68 -1.66
N THR A 119 -21.38 20.84 -1.09
CA THR A 119 -22.57 21.38 -1.79
C THR A 119 -22.61 22.90 -1.53
N PHE A 120 -22.88 23.67 -2.57
CA PHE A 120 -23.08 25.12 -2.49
C PHE A 120 -24.07 25.58 -3.56
N GLY A 121 -24.73 26.69 -3.32
CA GLY A 121 -25.61 27.33 -4.28
C GLY A 121 -25.42 28.85 -4.27
N PHE A 122 -25.77 29.52 -5.35
CA PHE A 122 -25.84 30.97 -5.41
C PHE A 122 -27.29 31.41 -5.17
N LEU A 123 -27.47 32.62 -4.59
CA LEU A 123 -28.81 33.10 -4.25
C LEU A 123 -29.71 33.30 -5.47
N GLU A 124 -29.13 33.48 -6.64
CA GLU A 124 -29.84 33.66 -7.93
C GLU A 124 -30.16 32.35 -8.63
N GLU A 125 -29.68 31.20 -8.14
CA GLU A 125 -29.89 29.87 -8.72
C GLU A 125 -30.88 29.07 -7.87
N SER A 126 -31.69 28.25 -8.51
CA SER A 126 -32.61 27.32 -7.85
C SER A 126 -32.03 25.92 -7.62
N ASP A 127 -30.84 25.64 -8.20
CA ASP A 127 -30.19 24.36 -8.13
C ASP A 127 -28.84 24.43 -7.40
N ASP A 128 -28.58 23.44 -6.53
CA ASP A 128 -27.31 23.31 -5.84
C ASP A 128 -26.23 22.68 -6.74
N ARG A 129 -25.00 23.11 -6.52
CA ARG A 129 -23.79 22.58 -7.18
C ARG A 129 -22.95 21.79 -6.21
N GLN A 130 -22.16 20.84 -6.73
CA GLN A 130 -21.23 20.04 -5.93
C GLN A 130 -19.81 20.15 -6.45
N LEU A 131 -18.86 20.39 -5.54
CA LEU A 131 -17.42 20.32 -5.80
C LEU A 131 -16.81 19.13 -5.06
N PRO A 132 -15.97 18.30 -5.74
CA PRO A 132 -15.25 17.23 -5.07
C PRO A 132 -14.20 17.82 -4.13
N THR A 133 -14.12 17.31 -2.90
CA THR A 133 -13.17 17.73 -1.86
C THR A 133 -12.13 16.64 -1.60
N THR A 134 -12.18 16.00 -0.46
CA THR A 134 -11.26 14.94 -0.01
C THR A 134 -11.85 13.56 -0.29
N LYS A 135 -11.00 12.54 -0.20
CA LYS A 135 -11.44 11.13 -0.17
C LYS A 135 -11.32 10.59 1.24
N ASN A 136 -12.26 9.74 1.61
CA ASN A 136 -12.18 9.02 2.88
C ASN A 136 -10.91 8.13 2.92
N PRO A 137 -10.30 7.94 4.09
CA PRO A 137 -9.26 6.94 4.29
C PRO A 137 -9.77 5.55 3.89
N ILE A 138 -8.87 4.73 3.37
CA ILE A 138 -9.19 3.34 3.02
C ILE A 138 -8.77 2.45 4.18
N THR A 139 -9.64 1.56 4.59
CA THR A 139 -9.40 0.56 5.63
C THR A 139 -9.71 -0.82 5.07
N LEU A 140 -8.80 -1.76 5.31
CA LEU A 140 -9.00 -3.18 5.04
C LEU A 140 -9.14 -3.91 6.38
N THR A 141 -10.04 -4.87 6.43
CA THR A 141 -10.27 -5.69 7.62
C THR A 141 -10.13 -7.15 7.23
N LEU A 142 -9.17 -7.85 7.85
CA LEU A 142 -8.94 -9.27 7.68
C LEU A 142 -9.43 -9.99 8.93
N THR A 143 -10.30 -10.97 8.76
CA THR A 143 -10.68 -11.88 9.85
C THR A 143 -9.83 -13.13 9.73
N VAL A 144 -9.04 -13.45 10.76
CA VAL A 144 -8.13 -14.59 10.81
C VAL A 144 -8.52 -15.52 11.95
N ALA A 145 -8.30 -16.83 11.79
CA ALA A 145 -8.48 -17.76 12.91
C ALA A 145 -7.48 -17.42 14.02
N ASP A 146 -7.91 -17.59 15.28
CA ASP A 146 -7.09 -17.33 16.47
C ASP A 146 -6.14 -18.51 16.73
N ASP A 147 -4.94 -18.43 16.15
CA ASP A 147 -3.86 -19.40 16.32
C ASP A 147 -2.52 -18.66 16.48
N ASP A 148 -2.14 -18.38 17.72
CA ASP A 148 -0.96 -17.62 18.10
C ASP A 148 0.37 -18.33 17.80
N SER A 149 0.32 -19.61 17.44
CA SER A 149 1.51 -20.38 17.01
C SER A 149 1.98 -19.99 15.60
N LEU A 150 1.18 -19.25 14.82
CA LEU A 150 1.49 -18.88 13.45
C LEU A 150 2.46 -17.70 13.39
N PRO A 151 3.49 -17.74 12.52
CA PRO A 151 4.56 -16.73 12.47
C PRO A 151 4.07 -15.29 12.23
N PHE A 152 2.94 -15.12 11.57
CA PHE A 152 2.42 -13.78 11.28
C PHE A 152 1.88 -13.06 12.52
N PHE A 153 1.44 -13.78 13.57
CA PHE A 153 0.93 -13.15 14.79
C PHE A 153 1.98 -12.25 15.43
N ALA A 154 3.19 -12.76 15.61
CA ALA A 154 4.29 -11.96 16.17
C ALA A 154 4.61 -10.73 15.31
N ALA A 155 4.54 -10.85 13.97
CA ALA A 155 4.78 -9.73 13.06
C ALA A 155 3.66 -8.66 13.13
N VAL A 156 2.41 -9.09 13.27
CA VAL A 156 1.25 -8.20 13.37
C VAL A 156 1.20 -7.51 14.73
N GLU A 157 1.46 -8.23 15.83
CA GLU A 157 1.54 -7.67 17.18
C GLU A 157 2.67 -6.64 17.30
N ALA A 158 3.86 -6.94 16.76
CA ALA A 158 4.95 -5.97 16.71
C ALA A 158 4.60 -4.72 15.91
N ALA A 159 3.83 -4.85 14.81
CA ALA A 159 3.39 -3.72 14.00
C ALA A 159 2.30 -2.88 14.71
N ASP A 160 1.46 -3.50 15.52
CA ASP A 160 0.46 -2.80 16.37
C ASP A 160 1.15 -2.02 17.49
N ASP A 161 2.15 -2.61 18.13
CA ASP A 161 2.88 -2.01 19.26
C ASP A 161 3.73 -0.81 18.82
N ASP A 162 4.48 -0.91 17.72
CA ASP A 162 5.38 0.14 17.25
C ASP A 162 4.67 1.25 16.47
N ARG A 163 3.45 0.99 16.00
CA ARG A 163 2.62 1.92 15.23
C ARG A 163 3.28 2.48 13.99
N GLU A 164 4.22 1.74 13.43
CA GLU A 164 4.87 2.08 12.17
C GLU A 164 4.12 1.44 10.99
N PRO A 165 4.03 2.12 9.84
CA PRO A 165 3.36 1.53 8.69
C PRO A 165 4.16 0.34 8.15
N ARG A 166 3.45 -0.73 7.83
CA ARG A 166 4.00 -1.95 7.21
C ARG A 166 3.56 -2.07 5.77
N VAL A 167 4.45 -2.59 4.96
CA VAL A 167 4.10 -3.00 3.60
C VAL A 167 3.41 -4.33 3.63
N LEU A 168 2.26 -4.41 2.97
CA LEU A 168 1.56 -5.65 2.74
C LEU A 168 1.43 -5.88 1.23
N ARG A 169 1.38 -7.15 0.83
CA ARG A 169 1.08 -7.53 -0.54
C ARG A 169 -0.01 -8.58 -0.59
N LEU A 170 -0.92 -8.40 -1.53
CA LEU A 170 -1.96 -9.36 -1.87
C LEU A 170 -1.64 -9.93 -3.25
N LYS A 171 -1.27 -11.19 -3.29
CA LYS A 171 -1.10 -11.96 -4.53
C LYS A 171 -2.43 -12.59 -4.91
N LEU A 172 -2.92 -12.29 -6.10
CA LEU A 172 -4.18 -12.81 -6.62
C LEU A 172 -3.94 -14.08 -7.46
N PRO A 173 -4.93 -14.99 -7.58
CA PRO A 173 -4.78 -16.25 -8.32
C PRO A 173 -4.44 -16.06 -9.80
N ASN A 174 -4.73 -14.90 -10.37
CA ASN A 174 -4.38 -14.54 -11.76
C ASN A 174 -2.98 -13.98 -11.92
N GLY A 175 -2.14 -14.04 -10.88
CA GLY A 175 -0.78 -13.50 -10.89
C GLY A 175 -0.66 -11.99 -10.68
N ALA A 176 -1.79 -11.25 -10.59
CA ALA A 176 -1.72 -9.83 -10.24
C ALA A 176 -1.37 -9.65 -8.76
N VAL A 177 -0.64 -8.57 -8.45
CA VAL A 177 -0.21 -8.25 -7.09
C VAL A 177 -0.67 -6.84 -6.74
N ILE A 178 -1.18 -6.67 -5.51
CA ILE A 178 -1.56 -5.38 -4.96
C ILE A 178 -0.70 -5.12 -3.74
N TYR A 179 -0.03 -3.97 -3.72
CA TYR A 179 0.78 -3.52 -2.59
C TYR A 179 0.05 -2.45 -1.80
N TYR A 180 0.17 -2.54 -0.49
CA TYR A 180 -0.39 -1.61 0.48
C TYR A 180 0.72 -1.13 1.41
N ASN A 181 0.66 0.13 1.82
CA ASN A 181 1.39 0.64 2.99
C ASN A 181 0.34 1.02 4.02
N ALA A 182 0.33 0.36 5.17
CA ALA A 182 -0.74 0.50 6.14
C ALA A 182 -0.23 0.41 7.59
N TYR A 183 -0.90 1.16 8.46
CA TYR A 183 -0.85 0.94 9.90
C TYR A 183 -1.65 -0.32 10.21
N VAL A 184 -1.07 -1.21 10.98
CA VAL A 184 -1.64 -2.50 11.32
C VAL A 184 -2.11 -2.47 12.76
N SER A 185 -3.30 -2.98 13.04
CA SER A 185 -3.77 -3.23 14.39
C SER A 185 -4.51 -4.57 14.47
N ILE A 186 -4.46 -5.22 15.63
CA ILE A 186 -5.11 -6.50 15.86
C ILE A 186 -5.98 -6.44 17.12
N THR A 187 -7.17 -7.07 17.07
CA THR A 187 -8.02 -7.16 18.27
C THR A 187 -7.32 -7.98 19.36
N PRO A 188 -7.25 -7.49 20.62
CA PRO A 188 -6.53 -8.17 21.69
C PRO A 188 -7.21 -9.46 22.15
N THR A 189 -8.53 -9.58 21.91
CA THR A 189 -9.32 -10.74 22.32
C THR A 189 -10.02 -11.36 21.12
N PRO A 190 -10.07 -12.70 21.02
CA PRO A 190 -10.80 -13.38 19.95
C PRO A 190 -12.32 -13.26 20.15
N THR A 191 -13.04 -13.40 19.04
CA THR A 191 -14.47 -13.58 19.06
C THR A 191 -14.82 -15.04 19.39
N LEU A 192 -15.73 -15.23 20.33
CA LEU A 192 -16.15 -16.55 20.82
C LEU A 192 -17.62 -16.77 20.45
N THR A 193 -17.87 -17.46 19.34
CA THR A 193 -19.21 -17.83 18.93
C THR A 193 -19.33 -19.36 18.90
N ARG A 194 -20.34 -19.90 19.54
CA ARG A 194 -20.57 -21.35 19.60
C ARG A 194 -20.65 -21.95 18.19
N ASN A 195 -19.94 -23.02 17.93
CA ASN A 195 -19.85 -23.75 16.65
C ASN A 195 -19.10 -22.98 15.53
N ASN A 196 -18.45 -21.87 15.83
CA ASN A 196 -17.58 -21.15 14.92
C ASN A 196 -16.13 -21.20 15.41
N VAL A 197 -15.19 -21.08 14.47
CA VAL A 197 -13.78 -20.95 14.79
C VAL A 197 -13.56 -19.62 15.51
N MET A 198 -12.76 -19.64 16.58
CA MET A 198 -12.31 -18.40 17.22
C MET A 198 -11.56 -17.56 16.23
N ALA A 199 -11.81 -16.27 16.20
CA ALA A 199 -11.23 -15.39 15.19
C ALA A 199 -10.79 -14.05 15.82
N ARG A 200 -9.71 -13.49 15.28
CA ARG A 200 -9.28 -12.11 15.53
C ARG A 200 -9.42 -11.27 14.27
N VAL A 201 -9.50 -9.98 14.46
CA VAL A 201 -9.63 -9.02 13.37
C VAL A 201 -8.34 -8.21 13.28
N ILE A 202 -7.71 -8.25 12.11
CA ILE A 202 -6.58 -7.38 11.75
C ILE A 202 -7.15 -6.23 10.93
N THR A 203 -6.93 -5.00 11.39
CA THR A 203 -7.34 -3.78 10.70
C THR A 203 -6.13 -3.10 10.09
N LEU A 204 -6.22 -2.79 8.80
CA LEU A 204 -5.17 -2.16 8.00
C LEU A 204 -5.64 -0.77 7.58
N SER A 205 -5.15 0.29 8.23
CA SER A 205 -5.43 1.67 7.86
C SER A 205 -4.37 2.16 6.86
N LEU A 206 -4.76 2.37 5.60
CA LEU A 206 -3.80 2.68 4.54
C LEU A 206 -3.18 4.07 4.71
N ALA A 207 -1.84 4.13 4.74
CA ALA A 207 -1.07 5.37 4.73
C ALA A 207 -1.04 6.02 3.33
N SER A 208 -1.12 5.21 2.28
CA SER A 208 -1.14 5.67 0.90
C SER A 208 -2.09 4.85 0.02
N ARG A 209 -2.35 5.32 -1.20
CA ARG A 209 -3.18 4.56 -2.14
C ARG A 209 -2.46 3.29 -2.57
N PRO A 210 -3.17 2.15 -2.65
CA PRO A 210 -2.59 0.89 -3.09
C PRO A 210 -2.09 0.99 -4.53
N THR A 211 -1.02 0.24 -4.81
CA THR A 211 -0.47 0.09 -6.17
C THR A 211 -0.74 -1.32 -6.65
N ARG A 212 -1.34 -1.44 -7.82
CA ARG A 212 -1.68 -2.74 -8.42
C ARG A 212 -0.87 -2.97 -9.67
N TYR A 213 -0.21 -4.13 -9.72
CA TYR A 213 0.49 -4.64 -10.89
C TYR A 213 -0.28 -5.80 -11.50
N LYS A 214 -0.35 -5.82 -12.82
CA LYS A 214 -0.93 -6.95 -13.55
C LYS A 214 0.02 -8.14 -13.48
N ALA A 215 -0.49 -9.34 -13.74
CA ALA A 215 0.37 -10.47 -14.03
C ALA A 215 1.30 -10.15 -15.21
N ALA A 216 2.58 -10.53 -15.08
CA ALA A 216 3.55 -10.45 -16.15
C ALA A 216 3.20 -11.45 -17.27
#